data_a2d714d7fbfe3f7788aed6feb8dcc142
#
_entry.id   a2d714d7fbfe3f7788aed6feb8dcc142
#
_cell.length_a   1.000
_cell.length_b   1.000
_cell.length_c   1.000
_cell.angle_alpha   90.00
_cell.angle_beta   90.00
_cell.angle_gamma   90.00
#
_symmetry.space_group_name_H-M   'P 1'
#
loop_
_entity.id
_entity.type
_entity.pdbx_description
1 polymer ?
#
loop_
_entity_poly.entity_id
_entity_poly.type
_entity_poly.pdbx_seq_one_letter_code
_entity_poly.pdbx_strand_id
1 'polypeptide(L)'
;DSSTSRGLGDVYKRQVFTFLMEYENFTFPEALEMLADRAGVELPKMEYSKEAKEQADLKSALLEINKEAAKFYYYQLRQKTGEQGMAYLKGRELSDETINKFGLGYSGKFSNNLYQYLKGKNYSDELLRQSGLFNVDEKRGMYDKFWNRVIYPIMDVNNRVIGFGGRVMGDAKPKYLNSPETKIFDKSRNLYGLNMARSSRKKNLIICEGYMDVISMHQAGFNNAVASLGTALTSQQASLLKRYTDEVLIIYD
;
A
#
# COMPACT_ATOMS: atom_id res chain seq x y z
N ASP A 1 -13.70 31.80 39.17
CA ASP A 1 -13.40 30.36 39.03
C ASP A 1 -13.68 29.83 37.63
N SER A 2 -13.04 30.43 36.62
CA SER A 2 -13.18 30.01 35.21
C SER A 2 -11.97 29.23 34.67
N SER A 3 -10.98 28.91 35.51
CA SER A 3 -9.74 28.24 35.08
C SER A 3 -9.82 26.72 35.08
N THR A 4 -10.69 26.11 35.89
CA THR A 4 -10.81 24.66 36.04
C THR A 4 -11.63 24.00 34.91
N SER A 5 -12.53 24.73 34.26
CA SER A 5 -13.37 24.21 33.17
C SER A 5 -12.62 24.11 31.83
N ARG A 6 -11.56 24.92 31.62
CA ARG A 6 -10.73 24.87 30.39
C ARG A 6 -9.80 23.65 30.35
N GLY A 7 -9.31 23.20 31.50
CA GLY A 7 -8.40 22.05 31.56
C GLY A 7 -9.05 20.71 31.25
N LEU A 8 -10.27 20.48 31.69
CA LEU A 8 -11.01 19.23 31.41
C LEU A 8 -11.41 19.11 29.94
N GLY A 9 -11.86 20.20 29.31
CA GLY A 9 -12.20 20.22 27.89
C GLY A 9 -10.99 19.93 26.98
N ASP A 10 -9.80 20.39 27.35
CA ASP A 10 -8.57 20.15 26.59
C ASP A 10 -8.06 18.71 26.76
N VAL A 11 -8.25 18.09 27.92
CA VAL A 11 -7.90 16.68 28.14
C VAL A 11 -8.79 15.77 27.30
N TYR A 12 -10.10 16.00 27.28
CA TYR A 12 -11.03 15.20 26.46
C TYR A 12 -10.79 15.40 24.96
N LYS A 13 -10.52 16.60 24.50
CA LYS A 13 -10.18 16.87 23.09
C LYS A 13 -8.90 16.15 22.68
N ARG A 14 -7.85 16.18 23.51
CA ARG A 14 -6.62 15.42 23.25
C ARG A 14 -6.88 13.92 23.20
N GLN A 15 -7.73 13.39 24.07
CA GLN A 15 -8.02 11.95 24.11
C GLN A 15 -8.71 11.46 22.84
N VAL A 16 -9.64 12.21 22.24
CA VAL A 16 -10.33 11.80 21.00
C VAL A 16 -9.36 11.81 19.81
N PHE A 17 -8.55 12.85 19.66
CA PHE A 17 -7.53 12.89 18.61
C PHE A 17 -6.48 11.80 18.80
N THR A 18 -5.97 11.65 20.02
CA THR A 18 -5.01 10.60 20.37
C THR A 18 -5.60 9.22 20.09
N PHE A 19 -6.85 8.98 20.45
CA PHE A 19 -7.56 7.73 20.16
C PHE A 19 -7.62 7.45 18.65
N LEU A 20 -8.03 8.42 17.84
CA LEU A 20 -8.09 8.25 16.39
C LEU A 20 -6.71 8.07 15.76
N MET A 21 -5.73 8.81 16.25
CA MET A 21 -4.36 8.69 15.76
C MET A 21 -3.71 7.35 16.15
N GLU A 22 -3.97 6.86 17.35
CA GLU A 22 -3.38 5.63 17.89
C GLU A 22 -4.18 4.39 17.50
N TYR A 23 -5.51 4.46 17.52
CA TYR A 23 -6.38 3.32 17.29
C TYR A 23 -6.71 3.11 15.81
N GLU A 24 -7.01 4.19 15.08
CA GLU A 24 -7.33 4.16 13.64
C GLU A 24 -6.10 4.46 12.76
N ASN A 25 -4.96 4.79 13.40
CA ASN A 25 -3.72 5.15 12.73
C ASN A 25 -3.85 6.33 11.77
N PHE A 26 -4.67 7.29 12.15
CA PHE A 26 -4.78 8.54 11.40
C PHE A 26 -3.62 9.48 11.73
N THR A 27 -3.20 10.25 10.76
CA THR A 27 -2.42 11.46 11.03
C THR A 27 -3.33 12.50 11.69
N PHE A 28 -2.74 13.49 12.36
CA PHE A 28 -3.53 14.55 12.98
C PHE A 28 -4.47 15.26 11.98
N PRO A 29 -4.05 15.61 10.75
CA PRO A 29 -4.95 16.16 9.72
C PRO A 29 -6.11 15.21 9.37
N GLU A 30 -5.85 13.92 9.17
CA GLU A 30 -6.88 12.93 8.83
C GLU A 30 -7.89 12.77 9.99
N ALA A 31 -7.42 12.74 11.23
CA ALA A 31 -8.28 12.72 12.41
C ALA A 31 -9.12 14.01 12.52
N LEU A 32 -8.53 15.15 12.19
CA LEU A 32 -9.21 16.44 12.21
C LEU A 32 -10.31 16.51 11.15
N GLU A 33 -10.02 16.12 9.91
CA GLU A 33 -11.02 16.06 8.83
C GLU A 33 -12.18 15.14 9.18
N MET A 34 -11.89 13.92 9.65
CA MET A 34 -12.91 12.95 10.03
C MET A 34 -13.81 13.44 11.17
N LEU A 35 -13.21 14.09 12.18
CA LEU A 35 -13.99 14.65 13.29
C LEU A 35 -14.81 15.86 12.87
N ALA A 36 -14.28 16.69 11.98
CA ALA A 36 -14.98 17.84 11.42
C ALA A 36 -16.21 17.41 10.60
N ASP A 37 -16.05 16.45 9.69
CA ASP A 37 -17.13 15.86 8.90
C ASP A 37 -18.22 15.27 9.82
N ARG A 38 -17.82 14.54 10.84
CA ARG A 38 -18.75 13.91 11.78
C ARG A 38 -19.49 14.93 12.65
N ALA A 39 -18.85 16.06 12.96
CA ALA A 39 -19.43 17.14 13.74
C ALA A 39 -20.19 18.16 12.88
N GLY A 40 -20.18 18.03 11.55
CA GLY A 40 -20.76 19.01 10.64
C GLY A 40 -20.06 20.37 10.70
N VAL A 41 -18.78 20.40 11.08
CA VAL A 41 -17.97 21.62 11.20
C VAL A 41 -17.13 21.78 9.96
N GLU A 42 -17.33 22.88 9.24
CA GLU A 42 -16.42 23.24 8.15
C GLU A 42 -15.07 23.69 8.76
N LEU A 43 -14.01 22.97 8.40
CA LEU A 43 -12.66 23.38 8.78
C LEU A 43 -12.30 24.67 8.04
N PRO A 44 -11.62 25.63 8.71
CA PRO A 44 -11.06 26.77 8.02
C PRO A 44 -10.20 26.27 6.89
N LYS A 45 -10.41 26.76 5.69
CA LYS A 45 -9.49 26.50 4.56
C LYS A 45 -8.11 27.00 4.99
N MET A 46 -7.25 26.08 5.40
CA MET A 46 -5.85 26.44 5.59
C MET A 46 -5.33 26.93 4.22
N GLU A 47 -4.87 28.16 4.15
CA GLU A 47 -4.13 28.62 3.00
C GLU A 47 -2.82 27.83 2.98
N TYR A 48 -2.87 26.64 2.36
CA TYR A 48 -1.66 25.91 2.06
C TYR A 48 -0.81 26.77 1.11
N SER A 49 0.48 26.82 1.35
CA SER A 49 1.36 27.40 0.34
C SER A 49 1.12 26.72 -1.01
N LYS A 50 1.30 27.42 -2.09
CA LYS A 50 1.11 26.89 -3.45
C LYS A 50 1.83 25.54 -3.63
N GLU A 51 3.05 25.45 -3.08
CA GLU A 51 3.86 24.24 -3.12
C GLU A 51 3.25 23.08 -2.32
N ALA A 52 2.67 23.35 -1.15
CA ALA A 52 2.02 22.32 -0.33
C ALA A 52 0.77 21.76 -1.04
N LYS A 53 0.01 22.62 -1.72
CA LYS A 53 -1.14 22.21 -2.54
C LYS A 53 -0.69 21.37 -3.73
N GLU A 54 0.30 21.80 -4.48
CA GLU A 54 0.85 21.06 -5.62
C GLU A 54 1.37 19.66 -5.18
N GLN A 55 2.01 19.56 -4.01
CA GLN A 55 2.44 18.27 -3.47
C GLN A 55 1.28 17.36 -3.05
N ALA A 56 0.22 17.91 -2.47
CA ALA A 56 -0.98 17.17 -2.11
C ALA A 56 -1.71 16.66 -3.35
N ASP A 57 -1.86 17.51 -4.36
CA ASP A 57 -2.47 17.16 -5.64
C ASP A 57 -1.67 16.05 -6.36
N LEU A 58 -0.34 16.14 -6.36
CA LEU A 58 0.54 15.11 -6.90
C LEU A 58 0.37 13.77 -6.17
N LYS A 59 0.37 13.77 -4.83
CA LYS A 59 0.14 12.54 -4.05
C LYS A 59 -1.21 11.91 -4.36
N SER A 60 -2.25 12.71 -4.44
CA SER A 60 -3.60 12.25 -4.78
C SER A 60 -3.64 11.62 -6.18
N ALA A 61 -3.01 12.26 -7.17
CA ALA A 61 -2.93 11.75 -8.52
C ALA A 61 -2.14 10.43 -8.61
N LEU A 62 -1.02 10.30 -7.88
CA LEU A 62 -0.24 9.06 -7.84
C LEU A 62 -1.01 7.91 -7.17
N LEU A 63 -1.78 8.17 -6.11
CA LEU A 63 -2.64 7.17 -5.49
C LEU A 63 -3.74 6.69 -6.45
N GLU A 64 -4.35 7.59 -7.23
CA GLU A 64 -5.36 7.22 -8.21
C GLU A 64 -4.75 6.40 -9.37
N ILE A 65 -3.56 6.76 -9.85
CA ILE A 65 -2.81 5.96 -10.84
C ILE A 65 -2.54 4.56 -10.31
N ASN A 66 -2.06 4.42 -9.08
CA ASN A 66 -1.78 3.11 -8.49
C ASN A 66 -3.06 2.29 -8.30
N LYS A 67 -4.16 2.91 -7.92
CA LYS A 67 -5.47 2.27 -7.83
C LYS A 67 -5.95 1.75 -9.20
N GLU A 68 -5.79 2.54 -10.26
CA GLU A 68 -6.13 2.11 -11.62
C GLU A 68 -5.20 1.00 -12.11
N ALA A 69 -3.89 1.07 -11.82
CA ALA A 69 -2.95 0.00 -12.14
C ALA A 69 -3.29 -1.29 -11.38
N ALA A 70 -3.68 -1.21 -10.10
CA ALA A 70 -4.11 -2.38 -9.33
C ALA A 70 -5.35 -3.04 -9.94
N LYS A 71 -6.36 -2.24 -10.34
CA LYS A 71 -7.53 -2.75 -11.06
C LYS A 71 -7.14 -3.44 -12.37
N PHE A 72 -6.27 -2.80 -13.16
CA PHE A 72 -5.78 -3.37 -14.42
C PHE A 72 -5.13 -4.74 -14.19
N TYR A 73 -4.17 -4.86 -13.27
CA TYR A 73 -3.50 -6.12 -12.96
C TYR A 73 -4.46 -7.16 -12.38
N TYR A 74 -5.39 -6.75 -11.54
CA TYR A 74 -6.42 -7.62 -10.97
C TYR A 74 -7.27 -8.27 -12.07
N TYR A 75 -7.75 -7.49 -13.04
CA TYR A 75 -8.52 -8.01 -14.17
C TYR A 75 -7.69 -8.85 -15.11
N GLN A 76 -6.44 -8.46 -15.39
CA GLN A 76 -5.53 -9.25 -16.23
C GLN A 76 -5.30 -10.66 -15.70
N LEU A 77 -5.18 -10.84 -14.39
CA LEU A 77 -5.03 -12.16 -13.77
C LEU A 77 -6.24 -13.08 -14.06
N ARG A 78 -7.42 -12.51 -14.22
CA ARG A 78 -8.69 -13.24 -14.42
C ARG A 78 -9.07 -13.42 -15.89
N GLN A 79 -8.26 -12.91 -16.78
CA GLN A 79 -8.42 -13.12 -18.22
C GLN A 79 -7.57 -14.29 -18.70
N LYS A 80 -7.78 -14.73 -19.94
CA LYS A 80 -6.98 -15.78 -20.60
C LYS A 80 -5.47 -15.47 -20.57
N THR A 81 -5.10 -14.19 -20.67
CA THR A 81 -3.71 -13.73 -20.56
C THR A 81 -3.07 -13.98 -19.21
N GLY A 82 -3.87 -14.15 -18.16
CA GLY A 82 -3.44 -14.36 -16.78
C GLY A 82 -3.36 -15.83 -16.35
N GLU A 83 -3.69 -16.80 -17.21
CA GLU A 83 -3.73 -18.23 -16.86
C GLU A 83 -2.42 -18.71 -16.20
N GLN A 84 -1.26 -18.28 -16.70
CA GLN A 84 0.04 -18.65 -16.12
C GLN A 84 0.21 -18.11 -14.69
N GLY A 85 -0.20 -16.86 -14.45
CA GLY A 85 -0.18 -16.26 -13.13
C GLY A 85 -1.15 -16.94 -12.17
N MET A 86 -2.36 -17.22 -12.63
CA MET A 86 -3.37 -17.92 -11.84
C MET A 86 -2.92 -19.35 -11.51
N ALA A 87 -2.38 -20.10 -12.49
CA ALA A 87 -1.83 -21.44 -12.27
C ALA A 87 -0.71 -21.43 -11.23
N TYR A 88 0.17 -20.43 -11.27
CA TYR A 88 1.19 -20.27 -10.25
C TYR A 88 0.59 -20.09 -8.84
N LEU A 89 -0.40 -19.20 -8.69
CA LEU A 89 -1.02 -18.93 -7.39
C LEU A 89 -1.78 -20.16 -6.87
N LYS A 90 -2.46 -20.89 -7.74
CA LYS A 90 -3.13 -22.16 -7.41
C LYS A 90 -2.12 -23.26 -7.06
N GLY A 91 -1.00 -23.34 -7.78
CA GLY A 91 0.10 -24.24 -7.45
C GLY A 91 0.79 -23.93 -6.11
N ARG A 92 0.58 -22.71 -5.57
CA ARG A 92 0.94 -22.31 -4.20
C ARG A 92 -0.21 -22.53 -3.20
N GLU A 93 -1.24 -23.28 -3.60
CA GLU A 93 -2.40 -23.65 -2.79
C GLU A 93 -3.24 -22.47 -2.27
N LEU A 94 -3.18 -21.31 -2.97
CA LEU A 94 -3.99 -20.17 -2.59
C LEU A 94 -5.45 -20.35 -3.04
N SER A 95 -6.36 -20.09 -2.12
CA SER A 95 -7.81 -20.05 -2.39
C SER A 95 -8.18 -18.79 -3.22
N ASP A 96 -9.31 -18.85 -3.94
CA ASP A 96 -9.83 -17.70 -4.66
C ASP A 96 -10.16 -16.53 -3.72
N GLU A 97 -10.64 -16.83 -2.53
CA GLU A 97 -10.90 -15.85 -1.49
C GLU A 97 -9.61 -15.10 -1.11
N THR A 98 -8.52 -15.83 -0.86
CA THR A 98 -7.22 -15.24 -0.52
C THR A 98 -6.66 -14.40 -1.68
N ILE A 99 -6.71 -14.93 -2.91
CA ILE A 99 -6.28 -14.21 -4.12
C ILE A 99 -7.04 -12.89 -4.27
N ASN A 100 -8.36 -12.91 -4.01
CA ASN A 100 -9.21 -11.72 -4.08
C ASN A 100 -8.94 -10.76 -2.91
N LYS A 101 -8.84 -11.27 -1.69
CA LYS A 101 -8.59 -10.49 -0.48
C LYS A 101 -7.30 -9.66 -0.57
N PHE A 102 -6.23 -10.25 -1.12
CA PHE A 102 -4.96 -9.55 -1.33
C PHE A 102 -4.90 -8.76 -2.63
N GLY A 103 -5.94 -8.77 -3.44
CA GLY A 103 -6.01 -8.04 -4.70
C GLY A 103 -4.95 -8.48 -5.71
N LEU A 104 -4.54 -9.76 -5.68
CA LEU A 104 -3.46 -10.26 -6.52
C LEU A 104 -3.78 -10.09 -7.99
N GLY A 105 -2.76 -9.74 -8.76
CA GLY A 105 -2.88 -9.41 -10.18
C GLY A 105 -1.81 -10.07 -11.04
N TYR A 106 -1.86 -9.77 -12.34
CA TYR A 106 -0.87 -10.20 -13.32
C TYR A 106 -0.61 -9.09 -14.34
N SER A 107 0.65 -8.87 -14.71
CA SER A 107 1.03 -7.77 -15.59
C SER A 107 1.05 -8.12 -17.09
N GLY A 108 0.79 -9.38 -17.45
CA GLY A 108 0.87 -9.82 -18.86
C GLY A 108 2.31 -9.94 -19.38
N LYS A 109 2.44 -10.45 -20.61
CA LYS A 109 3.75 -10.70 -21.22
C LYS A 109 4.36 -9.51 -21.95
N PHE A 110 3.55 -8.49 -22.26
CA PHE A 110 4.00 -7.31 -23.03
C PHE A 110 4.27 -6.15 -22.08
N SER A 111 5.31 -5.41 -22.37
CA SER A 111 5.83 -4.32 -21.52
C SER A 111 5.25 -2.93 -21.85
N ASN A 112 4.06 -2.86 -22.45
CA ASN A 112 3.38 -1.60 -22.77
C ASN A 112 1.87 -1.61 -22.50
N ASN A 113 1.36 -2.70 -21.95
CA ASN A 113 -0.10 -2.85 -21.76
C ASN A 113 -0.67 -1.89 -20.72
N LEU A 114 0.00 -1.74 -19.57
CA LEU A 114 -0.41 -0.79 -18.55
C LEU A 114 -0.24 0.66 -19.03
N TYR A 115 0.87 0.93 -19.73
CA TYR A 115 1.11 2.26 -20.29
C TYR A 115 -0.04 2.69 -21.21
N GLN A 116 -0.40 1.85 -22.18
CA GLN A 116 -1.50 2.14 -23.10
C GLN A 116 -2.86 2.28 -22.36
N TYR A 117 -3.10 1.44 -21.36
CA TYR A 117 -4.31 1.54 -20.56
C TYR A 117 -4.41 2.89 -19.83
N LEU A 118 -3.34 3.33 -19.18
CA LEU A 118 -3.34 4.60 -18.46
C LEU A 118 -3.34 5.81 -19.41
N LYS A 119 -2.67 5.72 -20.55
CA LYS A 119 -2.78 6.76 -21.62
C LYS A 119 -4.20 6.89 -22.13
N GLY A 120 -4.92 5.78 -22.31
CA GLY A 120 -6.34 5.78 -22.65
C GLY A 120 -7.23 6.44 -21.59
N LYS A 121 -6.75 6.59 -20.37
CA LYS A 121 -7.39 7.35 -19.27
C LYS A 121 -6.90 8.80 -19.16
N ASN A 122 -6.17 9.30 -20.15
CA ASN A 122 -5.66 10.65 -20.26
C ASN A 122 -4.62 11.07 -19.19
N TYR A 123 -3.91 10.11 -18.54
CA TYR A 123 -2.78 10.46 -17.68
C TYR A 123 -1.60 10.97 -18.52
N SER A 124 -0.96 12.05 -18.08
CA SER A 124 0.21 12.62 -18.73
C SER A 124 1.46 11.77 -18.51
N ASP A 125 2.39 11.77 -19.47
CA ASP A 125 3.67 11.06 -19.33
C ASP A 125 4.50 11.58 -18.17
N GLU A 126 4.43 12.87 -17.88
CA GLU A 126 5.11 13.46 -16.74
C GLU A 126 4.65 12.86 -15.41
N LEU A 127 3.34 12.71 -15.24
CA LEU A 127 2.75 12.10 -14.06
C LEU A 127 3.04 10.60 -13.98
N LEU A 128 2.97 9.89 -15.13
CA LEU A 128 3.28 8.47 -15.20
C LEU A 128 4.73 8.16 -14.83
N ARG A 129 5.69 9.02 -15.22
CA ARG A 129 7.11 8.89 -14.81
C ARG A 129 7.30 8.89 -13.30
N GLN A 130 6.49 9.66 -12.58
CA GLN A 130 6.58 9.81 -11.13
C GLN A 130 5.89 8.65 -10.37
N SER A 131 5.08 7.82 -11.04
CA SER A 131 4.32 6.73 -10.42
C SER A 131 5.19 5.53 -9.99
N GLY A 132 6.40 5.40 -10.55
CA GLY A 132 7.26 4.23 -10.33
C GLY A 132 6.80 2.95 -11.04
N LEU A 133 5.78 3.03 -11.90
CA LEU A 133 5.23 1.91 -12.67
C LEU A 133 5.94 1.68 -14.00
N PHE A 134 6.75 2.64 -14.44
CA PHE A 134 7.37 2.65 -15.76
C PHE A 134 8.88 2.84 -15.67
N ASN A 135 9.56 2.30 -16.67
CA ASN A 135 10.93 2.66 -17.00
C ASN A 135 10.91 3.56 -18.24
N VAL A 136 11.97 4.35 -18.41
CA VAL A 136 12.16 5.21 -19.58
C VAL A 136 13.45 4.82 -20.25
N ASP A 137 13.39 4.58 -21.54
CA ASP A 137 14.52 4.28 -22.41
C ASP A 137 14.57 5.31 -23.54
N GLU A 138 15.75 5.78 -23.93
CA GLU A 138 15.92 6.81 -24.96
C GLU A 138 15.38 6.39 -26.33
N LYS A 139 15.46 5.09 -26.66
CA LYS A 139 15.04 4.56 -27.95
C LYS A 139 13.60 4.04 -27.96
N ARG A 140 13.15 3.46 -26.84
CA ARG A 140 11.85 2.80 -26.72
C ARG A 140 10.78 3.70 -26.09
N GLY A 141 11.19 4.82 -25.50
CA GLY A 141 10.28 5.66 -24.71
C GLY A 141 9.91 5.04 -23.37
N MET A 142 8.71 5.28 -22.92
CA MET A 142 8.19 4.75 -21.66
C MET A 142 7.60 3.36 -21.84
N TYR A 143 7.95 2.42 -20.94
CA TYR A 143 7.45 1.04 -20.95
C TYR A 143 7.20 0.53 -19.53
N ASP A 144 6.33 -0.48 -19.42
CA ASP A 144 5.91 -1.04 -18.14
C ASP A 144 7.12 -1.65 -17.39
N LYS A 145 7.28 -1.25 -16.14
CA LYS A 145 8.30 -1.82 -15.24
C LYS A 145 8.01 -3.28 -14.91
N PHE A 146 6.73 -3.59 -14.70
CA PHE A 146 6.26 -4.94 -14.41
C PHE A 146 5.68 -5.57 -15.67
N TRP A 147 6.31 -6.64 -16.13
CA TRP A 147 5.82 -7.46 -17.23
C TRP A 147 6.13 -8.94 -16.94
N ASN A 148 5.23 -9.81 -17.38
CA ASN A 148 5.28 -11.25 -17.10
C ASN A 148 5.47 -11.57 -15.60
N ARG A 149 4.69 -10.89 -14.73
CA ARG A 149 4.81 -11.03 -13.27
C ARG A 149 3.44 -11.20 -12.63
N VAL A 150 3.37 -12.07 -11.63
CA VAL A 150 2.32 -12.01 -10.62
C VAL A 150 2.56 -10.76 -9.79
N ILE A 151 1.50 -9.99 -9.56
CA ILE A 151 1.55 -8.69 -8.90
C ILE A 151 0.93 -8.75 -7.52
N TYR A 152 1.65 -8.21 -6.56
CA TYR A 152 1.27 -8.04 -5.17
C TYR A 152 1.09 -6.54 -4.89
N PRO A 153 -0.15 -6.03 -4.79
CA PRO A 153 -0.36 -4.65 -4.40
C PRO A 153 0.15 -4.40 -2.98
N ILE A 154 0.94 -3.34 -2.82
CA ILE A 154 1.41 -2.88 -1.51
C ILE A 154 0.49 -1.77 -1.07
N MET A 155 -0.14 -1.94 0.09
CA MET A 155 -1.10 -1.00 0.63
C MET A 155 -0.53 -0.29 1.87
N ASP A 156 -0.88 0.97 2.02
CA ASP A 156 -0.69 1.68 3.29
C ASP A 156 -1.73 1.23 4.32
N VAL A 157 -1.61 1.71 5.53
CA VAL A 157 -2.54 1.38 6.63
C VAL A 157 -3.99 1.77 6.34
N ASN A 158 -4.25 2.69 5.41
CA ASN A 158 -5.59 3.13 5.00
C ASN A 158 -6.12 2.37 3.76
N ASN A 159 -5.53 1.23 3.41
CA ASN A 159 -5.86 0.41 2.25
C ASN A 159 -5.70 1.13 0.89
N ARG A 160 -4.87 2.18 0.80
CA ARG A 160 -4.53 2.82 -0.46
C ARG A 160 -3.34 2.11 -1.08
N VAL A 161 -3.39 1.83 -2.37
CA VAL A 161 -2.28 1.17 -3.08
C VAL A 161 -1.17 2.18 -3.31
N ILE A 162 -0.03 1.96 -2.65
CA ILE A 162 1.14 2.85 -2.67
C ILE A 162 2.27 2.34 -3.56
N GLY A 163 2.25 1.05 -3.91
CA GLY A 163 3.26 0.43 -4.75
C GLY A 163 2.91 -1.02 -5.07
N PHE A 164 3.85 -1.72 -5.68
CA PHE A 164 3.67 -3.10 -6.12
C PHE A 164 4.93 -3.92 -5.91
N GLY A 165 4.76 -5.18 -5.55
CA GLY A 165 5.72 -6.23 -5.72
C GLY A 165 5.37 -7.06 -6.96
N GLY A 166 6.36 -7.63 -7.63
CA GLY A 166 6.13 -8.48 -8.80
C GLY A 166 7.04 -9.68 -8.84
N ARG A 167 6.48 -10.89 -8.89
CA ARG A 167 7.25 -12.13 -9.08
C ARG A 167 7.20 -12.56 -10.54
N VAL A 168 8.37 -12.70 -11.16
CA VAL A 168 8.45 -13.10 -12.57
C VAL A 168 7.93 -14.52 -12.79
N MET A 169 7.23 -14.71 -13.91
CA MET A 169 6.87 -16.03 -14.42
C MET A 169 7.96 -16.49 -15.41
N GLY A 170 8.61 -17.60 -15.10
CA GLY A 170 9.79 -18.12 -15.82
C GLY A 170 11.12 -17.69 -15.17
N ASP A 171 12.20 -17.72 -15.95
CA ASP A 171 13.59 -17.63 -15.46
C ASP A 171 14.21 -16.22 -15.51
N ALA A 172 13.43 -15.21 -15.91
CA ALA A 172 13.93 -13.84 -15.99
C ALA A 172 14.29 -13.31 -14.58
N LYS A 173 15.35 -12.49 -14.53
CA LYS A 173 15.81 -11.85 -13.29
C LYS A 173 15.42 -10.37 -13.26
N PRO A 174 15.21 -9.79 -12.08
CA PRO A 174 15.19 -10.42 -10.76
C PRO A 174 13.91 -11.24 -10.53
N LYS A 175 13.99 -12.31 -9.71
CA LYS A 175 12.84 -13.15 -9.34
C LYS A 175 11.71 -12.32 -8.73
N TYR A 176 12.04 -11.43 -7.80
CA TYR A 176 11.13 -10.43 -7.23
C TYR A 176 11.60 -9.03 -7.59
N LEU A 177 10.67 -8.18 -7.91
CA LEU A 177 10.87 -6.76 -8.22
C LEU A 177 9.86 -5.93 -7.45
N ASN A 178 10.32 -4.86 -6.81
CA ASN A 178 9.45 -3.92 -6.10
C ASN A 178 9.39 -2.57 -6.83
N SER A 179 8.31 -1.83 -6.60
CA SER A 179 8.24 -0.41 -6.97
C SER A 179 9.45 0.34 -6.40
N PRO A 180 9.99 1.33 -7.10
CA PRO A 180 10.97 2.24 -6.53
C PRO A 180 10.32 3.13 -5.46
N GLU A 181 11.14 3.86 -4.72
CA GLU A 181 10.66 4.95 -3.86
C GLU A 181 9.94 6.00 -4.69
N THR A 182 8.82 6.51 -4.17
CA THR A 182 8.01 7.56 -4.80
C THR A 182 7.53 8.54 -3.73
N LYS A 183 6.80 9.59 -4.14
CA LYS A 183 6.17 10.53 -3.18
C LYS A 183 5.12 9.88 -2.27
N ILE A 184 4.62 8.68 -2.62
CA ILE A 184 3.62 7.94 -1.85
C ILE A 184 4.14 6.61 -1.31
N PHE A 185 5.35 6.18 -1.65
CA PHE A 185 5.90 4.90 -1.26
C PHE A 185 7.34 5.00 -0.74
N ASP A 186 7.54 4.60 0.49
CA ASP A 186 8.83 4.47 1.16
C ASP A 186 8.92 3.06 1.77
N LYS A 187 9.79 2.21 1.22
CA LYS A 187 9.96 0.81 1.68
C LYS A 187 10.39 0.72 3.13
N SER A 188 11.19 1.68 3.58
CA SER A 188 11.73 1.69 4.94
C SER A 188 10.67 1.96 6.01
N ARG A 189 9.50 2.48 5.62
CA ARG A 189 8.42 2.91 6.51
C ARG A 189 7.12 2.15 6.31
N ASN A 190 7.12 1.13 5.44
CA ASN A 190 5.94 0.33 5.14
C ASN A 190 6.21 -1.15 5.36
N LEU A 191 5.18 -1.90 5.70
CA LEU A 191 5.19 -3.34 5.86
C LEU A 191 4.05 -3.94 5.04
N TYR A 192 4.34 -5.00 4.29
CA TYR A 192 3.32 -5.73 3.55
C TYR A 192 2.34 -6.41 4.50
N GLY A 193 1.05 -6.29 4.25
CA GLY A 193 0.00 -6.90 5.05
C GLY A 193 -0.38 -6.12 6.32
N LEU A 194 0.32 -5.03 6.66
CA LEU A 194 0.03 -4.27 7.88
C LEU A 194 -1.38 -3.65 7.88
N ASN A 195 -1.89 -3.25 6.73
CA ASN A 195 -3.25 -2.74 6.57
C ASN A 195 -4.32 -3.72 7.09
N MET A 196 -4.08 -5.03 6.95
CA MET A 196 -4.95 -6.08 7.47
C MET A 196 -4.56 -6.51 8.88
N ALA A 197 -3.26 -6.66 9.13
CA ALA A 197 -2.75 -7.14 10.41
C ALA A 197 -3.10 -6.20 11.58
N ARG A 198 -3.15 -4.88 11.35
CA ARG A 198 -3.51 -3.88 12.38
C ARG A 198 -4.90 -4.07 12.96
N SER A 199 -5.82 -4.63 12.20
CA SER A 199 -7.19 -4.94 12.67
C SER A 199 -7.32 -6.33 13.26
N SER A 200 -6.26 -7.12 13.29
CA SER A 200 -6.24 -8.39 14.00
C SER A 200 -6.35 -8.14 15.50
N ARG A 201 -7.19 -8.87 16.18
CA ARG A 201 -7.29 -8.76 17.65
C ARG A 201 -6.20 -9.56 18.38
N LYS A 202 -5.09 -9.88 17.70
CA LYS A 202 -3.95 -10.60 18.28
C LYS A 202 -3.07 -9.64 19.07
N LYS A 203 -2.45 -10.14 20.14
CA LYS A 203 -1.57 -9.35 21.01
C LYS A 203 -0.17 -9.14 20.39
N ASN A 204 0.17 -9.90 19.36
CA ASN A 204 1.46 -9.84 18.69
C ASN A 204 1.32 -9.70 17.18
N LEU A 205 2.40 -9.30 16.52
CA LEU A 205 2.56 -9.35 15.08
C LEU A 205 3.62 -10.40 14.70
N ILE A 206 3.42 -11.04 13.56
CA ILE A 206 4.34 -12.04 13.01
C ILE A 206 5.06 -11.41 11.82
N ILE A 207 6.39 -11.34 11.86
CA ILE A 207 7.20 -10.87 10.73
C ILE A 207 7.68 -12.06 9.93
N CYS A 208 7.31 -12.09 8.65
CA CYS A 208 7.73 -13.07 7.65
C CYS A 208 8.75 -12.45 6.69
N GLU A 209 9.40 -13.27 5.86
CA GLU A 209 10.39 -12.80 4.89
C GLU A 209 9.77 -12.08 3.69
N GLY A 210 8.63 -12.57 3.17
CA GLY A 210 8.10 -12.09 1.91
C GLY A 210 6.59 -12.13 1.75
N TYR A 211 6.17 -11.75 0.54
CA TYR A 211 4.75 -11.64 0.17
C TYR A 211 3.97 -12.94 0.36
N MET A 212 4.54 -14.04 -0.15
CA MET A 212 3.85 -15.33 -0.14
C MET A 212 3.67 -15.87 1.27
N ASP A 213 4.66 -15.65 2.14
CA ASP A 213 4.61 -16.12 3.53
C ASP A 213 3.48 -15.41 4.27
N VAL A 214 3.40 -14.08 4.13
CA VAL A 214 2.28 -13.29 4.69
C VAL A 214 0.94 -13.79 4.17
N ILE A 215 0.81 -13.99 2.85
CA ILE A 215 -0.45 -14.43 2.23
C ILE A 215 -0.85 -15.82 2.75
N SER A 216 0.09 -16.76 2.81
CA SER A 216 -0.13 -18.12 3.31
C SER A 216 -0.49 -18.11 4.80
N MET A 217 0.19 -17.29 5.61
CA MET A 217 -0.13 -17.13 7.03
C MET A 217 -1.56 -16.59 7.22
N HIS A 218 -1.93 -15.54 6.47
CA HIS A 218 -3.30 -15.01 6.53
C HIS A 218 -4.34 -16.03 6.11
N GLN A 219 -4.07 -16.84 5.07
CA GLN A 219 -4.95 -17.92 4.65
C GLN A 219 -5.11 -19.00 5.74
N ALA A 220 -4.04 -19.30 6.46
CA ALA A 220 -4.05 -20.22 7.60
C ALA A 220 -4.68 -19.64 8.89
N GLY A 221 -5.20 -18.40 8.85
CA GLY A 221 -5.86 -17.76 10.00
C GLY A 221 -4.93 -16.92 10.87
N PHE A 222 -3.64 -16.78 10.52
CA PHE A 222 -2.69 -15.90 11.20
C PHE A 222 -2.73 -14.50 10.57
N ASN A 223 -3.86 -13.81 10.76
CA ASN A 223 -4.15 -12.52 10.15
C ASN A 223 -3.35 -11.34 10.74
N ASN A 224 -2.38 -11.61 11.60
CA ASN A 224 -1.41 -10.69 12.20
C ASN A 224 -0.01 -10.80 11.56
N ALA A 225 0.12 -11.49 10.42
CA ALA A 225 1.38 -11.62 9.70
C ALA A 225 1.65 -10.39 8.81
N VAL A 226 2.91 -9.94 8.79
CA VAL A 226 3.43 -8.84 7.98
C VAL A 226 4.82 -9.20 7.43
N ALA A 227 5.30 -8.50 6.42
CA ALA A 227 6.66 -8.66 5.93
C ALA A 227 7.32 -7.32 5.60
N SER A 228 8.65 -7.29 5.66
CA SER A 228 9.45 -6.21 5.10
C SER A 228 9.39 -6.24 3.56
N LEU A 229 9.78 -5.15 2.91
CA LEU A 229 9.62 -4.97 1.46
C LEU A 229 10.94 -5.18 0.69
N GLY A 230 11.56 -6.34 0.91
CA GLY A 230 12.82 -6.73 0.23
C GLY A 230 14.07 -6.08 0.81
N THR A 231 13.99 -5.69 2.09
CA THR A 231 15.12 -5.18 2.88
C THR A 231 15.10 -5.85 4.26
N ALA A 232 16.23 -5.83 4.97
CA ALA A 232 16.23 -6.13 6.39
C ALA A 232 15.27 -5.18 7.13
N LEU A 233 14.75 -5.61 8.27
CA LEU A 233 13.86 -4.80 9.09
C LEU A 233 14.57 -3.49 9.50
N THR A 234 13.95 -2.36 9.14
CA THR A 234 14.50 -1.03 9.44
C THR A 234 14.07 -0.53 10.82
N SER A 235 14.79 0.46 11.35
CA SER A 235 14.40 1.14 12.60
C SER A 235 13.05 1.84 12.48
N GLN A 236 12.71 2.36 11.30
CA GLN A 236 11.41 2.98 11.02
C GLN A 236 10.29 1.94 11.02
N GLN A 237 10.51 0.76 10.42
CA GLN A 237 9.56 -0.35 10.47
C GLN A 237 9.39 -0.89 11.90
N ALA A 238 10.48 -1.00 12.68
CA ALA A 238 10.39 -1.37 14.09
C ALA A 238 9.57 -0.34 14.90
N SER A 239 9.79 0.94 14.66
CA SER A 239 8.99 2.02 15.27
C SER A 239 7.53 1.98 14.85
N LEU A 240 7.25 1.58 13.61
CA LEU A 240 5.90 1.38 13.11
C LEU A 240 5.22 0.20 13.81
N LEU A 241 5.89 -0.94 13.94
CA LEU A 241 5.37 -2.13 14.62
C LEU A 241 5.01 -1.83 16.08
N LYS A 242 5.86 -1.07 16.79
CA LYS A 242 5.65 -0.68 18.20
C LYS A 242 4.33 0.08 18.43
N ARG A 243 3.74 0.66 17.41
CA ARG A 243 2.43 1.34 17.51
C ARG A 243 1.26 0.35 17.61
N TYR A 244 1.46 -0.89 17.17
CA TYR A 244 0.39 -1.89 17.06
C TYR A 244 0.55 -3.06 18.01
N THR A 245 1.75 -3.26 18.56
CA THR A 245 2.05 -4.40 19.44
C THR A 245 3.27 -4.14 20.29
N ASP A 246 3.32 -4.79 21.45
CA ASP A 246 4.51 -4.87 22.31
C ASP A 246 5.32 -6.15 22.06
N GLU A 247 4.77 -7.10 21.29
CA GLU A 247 5.40 -8.39 21.02
C GLU A 247 5.45 -8.66 19.52
N VAL A 248 6.63 -9.07 19.05
CA VAL A 248 6.84 -9.45 17.63
C VAL A 248 7.47 -10.84 17.58
N LEU A 249 6.86 -11.71 16.78
CA LEU A 249 7.40 -13.03 16.46
C LEU A 249 8.06 -12.95 15.08
N ILE A 250 9.33 -13.32 14.99
CA ILE A 250 10.09 -13.32 13.73
C ILE A 250 10.17 -14.75 13.22
N ILE A 251 9.68 -14.96 11.99
CA ILE A 251 9.70 -16.24 11.29
C ILE A 251 10.47 -16.03 9.98
N TYR A 252 11.74 -16.34 10.01
CA TYR A 252 12.64 -16.34 8.86
C TYR A 252 13.18 -17.75 8.64
N ASP A 253 13.41 -18.12 7.37
CA ASP A 253 14.06 -19.37 6.98
C ASP A 253 15.57 -19.31 7.19
#